data_fb20e2562a722a843ca313fcf0e43e6c
#
_entry.id   fb20e2562a722a843ca313fcf0e43e6c
#
_cell.length_a   1.000
_cell.length_b   1.000
_cell.length_c   1.000
_cell.angle_alpha   90.00
_cell.angle_beta   90.00
_cell.angle_gamma   90.00
#
_symmetry.space_group_name_H-M   'P 1'
#
loop_
_entity.id
_entity.type
_entity.pdbx_description
1 polymer ?
#
loop_
_entity_poly.entity_id
_entity_poly.type
_entity_poly.pdbx_seq_one_letter_code
_entity_poly.pdbx_strand_id
1 'polypeptide(L)'
;DLEIAAYLLNPLKDTYQVDDIARDYLDMTISSYAELFGKKRIAELYEEETQKDAMMQYLGQLSFVPCLAYGAVREELEEQDMWQLYEEIEIPTAYYLYQMERLGVCADGRVLTDMSASLQGTIEGLEKDIYALAGEEFNINSPKQLGVILFEKMKLPFAKKTKTGYSTSADILDKLRSEDPIIPKILEY
;
A
#
# COMPACT_ATOMS: atom_id res chain seq x y z
N ASP A 1 20.55 0.66 13.54
CA ASP A 1 19.70 0.87 12.35
C ASP A 1 19.63 2.37 12.03
N LEU A 2 20.21 2.80 10.88
CA LEU A 2 20.25 4.21 10.53
C LEU A 2 18.93 4.72 9.92
N GLU A 3 18.09 3.87 9.37
CA GLU A 3 16.78 4.29 8.85
C GLU A 3 15.88 4.74 10.01
N ILE A 4 15.86 3.97 11.12
CA ILE A 4 15.13 4.35 12.34
C ILE A 4 15.72 5.63 12.96
N ALA A 5 17.04 5.74 13.02
CA ALA A 5 17.71 6.93 13.55
C ALA A 5 17.37 8.19 12.72
N ALA A 6 17.47 8.10 11.39
CA ALA A 6 17.13 9.19 10.49
C ALA A 6 15.64 9.57 10.53
N TYR A 7 14.75 8.59 10.73
CA TYR A 7 13.32 8.83 10.95
C TYR A 7 13.08 9.65 12.24
N LEU A 8 13.73 9.31 13.33
CA LEU A 8 13.62 10.06 14.60
C LEU A 8 14.07 11.52 14.43
N LEU A 9 15.19 11.73 13.73
CA LEU A 9 15.74 13.07 13.49
C LEU A 9 14.87 13.92 12.55
N ASN A 10 14.23 13.31 11.57
CA ASN A 10 13.33 14.03 10.65
C ASN A 10 12.17 13.16 10.16
N PRO A 11 11.06 13.05 10.90
CA PRO A 11 9.93 12.18 10.58
C PRO A 11 9.06 12.66 9.40
N LEU A 12 9.39 13.81 8.78
CA LEU A 12 8.61 14.40 7.69
C LEU A 12 9.10 14.00 6.29
N LYS A 13 10.10 13.15 6.20
CA LYS A 13 10.61 12.65 4.92
C LYS A 13 9.78 11.48 4.41
N ASP A 14 9.74 11.34 3.08
CA ASP A 14 9.04 10.23 2.42
C ASP A 14 9.84 8.93 2.48
N THR A 15 11.19 9.00 2.52
CA THR A 15 12.11 7.85 2.50
C THR A 15 13.35 8.09 3.37
N TYR A 16 13.94 6.99 3.83
CA TYR A 16 15.17 6.95 4.65
C TYR A 16 16.14 5.90 4.10
N GLN A 17 16.19 5.79 2.78
CA GLN A 17 17.06 4.83 2.12
C GLN A 17 18.54 5.22 2.23
N VAL A 18 19.43 4.32 1.88
CA VAL A 18 20.88 4.54 2.02
C VAL A 18 21.39 5.76 1.24
N ASP A 19 20.78 6.08 0.11
CA ASP A 19 21.10 7.28 -0.69
C ASP A 19 20.64 8.57 -0.01
N ASP A 20 19.49 8.55 0.70
CA ASP A 20 19.05 9.67 1.53
C ASP A 20 20.02 9.91 2.69
N ILE A 21 20.44 8.84 3.38
CA ILE A 21 21.39 8.91 4.48
C ILE A 21 22.76 9.43 4.00
N ALA A 22 23.23 8.96 2.86
CA ALA A 22 24.48 9.42 2.27
C ALA A 22 24.45 10.93 1.96
N ARG A 23 23.35 11.41 1.39
CA ARG A 23 23.16 12.83 1.07
C ARG A 23 23.07 13.68 2.34
N ASP A 24 22.26 13.27 3.30
CA ASP A 24 21.88 14.10 4.44
C ASP A 24 22.97 14.20 5.51
N TYR A 25 23.75 13.14 5.71
CA TYR A 25 24.73 13.03 6.79
C TYR A 25 26.19 12.99 6.32
N LEU A 26 26.43 12.75 5.03
CA LEU A 26 27.79 12.61 4.49
C LEU A 26 28.10 13.57 3.33
N ASP A 27 27.13 14.36 2.89
CA ASP A 27 27.23 15.21 1.69
C ASP A 27 27.66 14.39 0.45
N MET A 28 27.23 13.14 0.36
CA MET A 28 27.57 12.20 -0.70
C MET A 28 26.35 11.90 -1.57
N THR A 29 26.53 11.92 -2.89
CA THR A 29 25.52 11.47 -3.84
C THR A 29 25.87 10.07 -4.31
N ILE A 30 24.99 9.12 -4.05
CA ILE A 30 25.05 7.73 -4.53
C ILE A 30 23.76 7.38 -5.25
N SER A 31 23.82 6.40 -6.14
CA SER A 31 22.62 5.98 -6.87
C SER A 31 21.68 5.17 -5.97
N SER A 32 20.41 5.52 -6.04
CA SER A 32 19.34 4.77 -5.37
C SER A 32 19.13 3.38 -6.01
N TYR A 33 18.47 2.48 -5.29
CA TYR A 33 18.05 1.18 -5.84
C TYR A 33 17.20 1.34 -7.11
N ALA A 34 16.27 2.29 -7.08
CA ALA A 34 15.36 2.52 -8.20
C ALA A 34 16.07 3.03 -9.46
N GLU A 35 17.13 3.86 -9.33
CA GLU A 35 17.96 4.32 -10.44
C GLU A 35 18.79 3.19 -11.05
N LEU A 36 19.35 2.31 -10.21
CA LEU A 36 20.19 1.21 -10.69
C LEU A 36 19.37 0.07 -11.29
N PHE A 37 18.26 -0.31 -10.67
CA PHE A 37 17.55 -1.57 -10.96
C PHE A 37 16.06 -1.39 -11.26
N GLY A 38 15.53 -0.19 -11.17
CA GLY A 38 14.11 0.07 -11.37
C GLY A 38 13.22 -0.68 -10.36
N LYS A 39 12.29 -1.49 -10.87
CA LYS A 39 11.35 -2.27 -10.03
C LYS A 39 11.74 -3.75 -9.94
N LYS A 40 12.89 -4.16 -10.43
CA LYS A 40 13.34 -5.55 -10.37
C LYS A 40 13.59 -5.96 -8.91
N ARG A 41 13.28 -7.20 -8.57
CA ARG A 41 13.57 -7.76 -7.24
C ARG A 41 15.03 -8.24 -7.18
N ILE A 42 15.61 -8.24 -5.99
CA ILE A 42 17.00 -8.71 -5.77
C ILE A 42 17.21 -10.13 -6.31
N ALA A 43 16.23 -11.03 -6.14
CA ALA A 43 16.30 -12.38 -6.65
C ALA A 43 16.42 -12.45 -8.19
N GLU A 44 15.77 -11.57 -8.91
CA GLU A 44 15.83 -11.47 -10.38
C GLU A 44 17.20 -10.94 -10.82
N LEU A 45 17.75 -9.96 -10.10
CA LEU A 45 19.06 -9.37 -10.38
C LEU A 45 20.20 -10.38 -10.15
N TYR A 46 20.03 -11.28 -9.16
CA TYR A 46 21.04 -12.29 -8.85
C TYR A 46 21.26 -13.29 -9.99
N GLU A 47 20.23 -13.55 -10.78
CA GLU A 47 20.28 -14.45 -11.95
C GLU A 47 20.85 -13.76 -13.20
N GLU A 48 20.89 -12.41 -13.24
CA GLU A 48 21.37 -11.63 -14.38
C GLU A 48 22.88 -11.33 -14.26
N GLU A 49 23.72 -12.04 -15.01
CA GLU A 49 25.17 -11.84 -15.02
C GLU A 49 25.59 -10.38 -15.28
N THR A 50 24.85 -9.68 -16.16
CA THR A 50 25.12 -8.28 -16.53
C THR A 50 24.85 -7.27 -15.41
N GLN A 51 24.14 -7.67 -14.35
CA GLN A 51 23.79 -6.80 -13.21
C GLN A 51 24.68 -7.05 -11.98
N LYS A 52 25.54 -8.04 -12.01
CA LYS A 52 26.35 -8.43 -10.84
C LYS A 52 27.24 -7.33 -10.32
N ASP A 53 27.94 -6.61 -11.20
CA ASP A 53 28.84 -5.53 -10.77
C ASP A 53 28.06 -4.37 -10.12
N ALA A 54 26.95 -3.95 -10.71
CA ALA A 54 26.08 -2.93 -10.14
C ALA A 54 25.48 -3.38 -8.79
N MET A 55 25.10 -4.65 -8.69
CA MET A 55 24.59 -5.23 -7.45
C MET A 55 25.67 -5.26 -6.37
N MET A 56 26.89 -5.68 -6.69
CA MET A 56 28.00 -5.69 -5.75
C MET A 56 28.35 -4.28 -5.27
N GLN A 57 28.32 -3.30 -6.16
CA GLN A 57 28.51 -1.90 -5.81
C GLN A 57 27.41 -1.41 -4.85
N TYR A 58 26.16 -1.70 -5.16
CA TYR A 58 25.02 -1.32 -4.30
C TYR A 58 25.09 -1.98 -2.92
N LEU A 59 25.39 -3.27 -2.85
CA LEU A 59 25.60 -3.97 -1.57
C LEU A 59 26.77 -3.39 -0.78
N GLY A 60 27.84 -2.96 -1.46
CA GLY A 60 28.94 -2.24 -0.85
C GLY A 60 28.48 -0.92 -0.22
N GLN A 61 27.64 -0.15 -0.92
CA GLN A 61 27.06 1.09 -0.42
C GLN A 61 26.17 0.86 0.81
N LEU A 62 25.33 -0.19 0.80
CA LEU A 62 24.51 -0.57 1.96
C LEU A 62 25.32 -0.86 3.22
N SER A 63 26.57 -1.30 3.08
CA SER A 63 27.47 -1.58 4.21
C SER A 63 28.32 -0.37 4.60
N PHE A 64 28.80 0.38 3.61
CA PHE A 64 29.77 1.45 3.78
C PHE A 64 29.15 2.74 4.31
N VAL A 65 28.01 3.16 3.72
CA VAL A 65 27.32 4.39 4.12
C VAL A 65 26.91 4.38 5.59
N PRO A 66 26.26 3.31 6.12
CA PRO A 66 25.95 3.23 7.55
C PRO A 66 27.18 3.32 8.45
N CYS A 67 28.30 2.73 8.05
CA CYS A 67 29.55 2.78 8.81
C CYS A 67 30.10 4.21 8.91
N LEU A 68 30.05 4.97 7.82
CA LEU A 68 30.51 6.36 7.80
C LEU A 68 29.54 7.31 8.51
N ALA A 69 28.25 7.16 8.29
CA ALA A 69 27.24 8.08 8.83
C ALA A 69 26.95 7.87 10.33
N TYR A 70 27.36 6.74 10.90
CA TYR A 70 27.07 6.40 12.30
C TYR A 70 27.48 7.51 13.28
N GLY A 71 28.68 8.08 13.12
CA GLY A 71 29.21 9.12 14.02
C GLY A 71 28.34 10.38 13.99
N ALA A 72 28.05 10.89 12.79
CA ALA A 72 27.25 12.11 12.60
C ALA A 72 25.79 11.92 13.08
N VAL A 73 25.17 10.79 12.73
CA VAL A 73 23.79 10.49 13.14
C VAL A 73 23.68 10.35 14.65
N ARG A 74 24.67 9.70 15.28
CA ARG A 74 24.72 9.56 16.74
C ARG A 74 24.85 10.91 17.44
N GLU A 75 25.79 11.75 17.00
CA GLU A 75 26.01 13.10 17.54
C GLU A 75 24.72 13.93 17.48
N GLU A 76 24.00 13.89 16.34
CA GLU A 76 22.74 14.60 16.17
C GLU A 76 21.62 14.06 17.07
N LEU A 77 21.52 12.74 17.27
CA LEU A 77 20.58 12.14 18.23
C LEU A 77 20.88 12.53 19.67
N GLU A 78 22.17 12.63 20.05
CA GLU A 78 22.60 13.08 21.38
C GLU A 78 22.28 14.57 21.57
N GLU A 79 22.54 15.43 20.57
CA GLU A 79 22.22 16.85 20.62
C GLU A 79 20.72 17.16 20.74
N GLN A 80 19.86 16.29 20.17
CA GLN A 80 18.41 16.42 20.24
C GLN A 80 17.77 15.65 21.42
N ASP A 81 18.56 15.13 22.34
CA ASP A 81 18.10 14.30 23.48
C ASP A 81 17.31 13.05 23.06
N MET A 82 17.55 12.52 21.84
CA MET A 82 16.84 11.36 21.28
C MET A 82 17.63 10.05 21.36
N TRP A 83 18.91 10.07 21.76
CA TRP A 83 19.73 8.87 21.81
C TRP A 83 19.14 7.78 22.72
N GLN A 84 18.66 8.17 23.90
CA GLN A 84 18.05 7.22 24.83
C GLN A 84 16.75 6.62 24.28
N LEU A 85 15.91 7.43 23.62
CA LEU A 85 14.71 6.94 22.93
C LEU A 85 15.07 5.90 21.86
N TYR A 86 16.08 6.21 21.03
CA TYR A 86 16.56 5.32 19.98
C TYR A 86 17.06 3.98 20.56
N GLU A 87 17.95 4.03 21.56
CA GLU A 87 18.64 2.84 22.06
C GLU A 87 17.75 1.95 22.95
N GLU A 88 16.92 2.57 23.81
CA GLU A 88 16.16 1.83 24.83
C GLU A 88 14.73 1.50 24.39
N ILE A 89 14.18 2.18 23.40
CA ILE A 89 12.79 1.99 22.94
C ILE A 89 12.74 1.53 21.50
N GLU A 90 13.24 2.31 20.55
CA GLU A 90 13.03 2.04 19.11
C GLU A 90 13.73 0.75 18.65
N ILE A 91 14.99 0.58 18.99
CA ILE A 91 15.74 -0.63 18.62
C ILE A 91 15.18 -1.90 19.27
N PRO A 92 14.88 -1.93 20.59
CA PRO A 92 14.19 -3.06 21.19
C PRO A 92 12.81 -3.34 20.58
N THR A 93 12.05 -2.28 20.27
CA THR A 93 10.72 -2.41 19.62
C THR A 93 10.84 -3.10 18.27
N ALA A 94 11.80 -2.70 17.43
CA ALA A 94 12.06 -3.35 16.14
C ALA A 94 12.35 -4.85 16.31
N TYR A 95 13.10 -5.23 17.32
CA TYR A 95 13.37 -6.64 17.62
C TYR A 95 12.10 -7.41 18.03
N TYR A 96 11.25 -6.83 18.88
CA TYR A 96 10.00 -7.48 19.29
C TYR A 96 9.01 -7.59 18.12
N LEU A 97 8.90 -6.57 17.28
CA LEU A 97 8.08 -6.62 16.06
C LEU A 97 8.57 -7.73 15.14
N TYR A 98 9.89 -7.85 14.93
CA TYR A 98 10.46 -8.96 14.17
C TYR A 98 10.08 -10.33 14.75
N GLN A 99 10.12 -10.50 16.07
CA GLN A 99 9.71 -11.75 16.71
C GLN A 99 8.22 -12.04 16.49
N MET A 100 7.36 -11.02 16.56
CA MET A 100 5.92 -11.16 16.29
C MET A 100 5.67 -11.56 14.84
N GLU A 101 6.33 -10.90 13.88
CA GLU A 101 6.23 -11.24 12.46
C GLU A 101 6.70 -12.67 12.16
N ARG A 102 7.81 -13.08 12.81
CA ARG A 102 8.35 -14.42 12.64
C ARG A 102 7.43 -15.50 13.21
N LEU A 103 6.76 -15.26 14.32
CA LEU A 103 5.77 -16.17 14.89
C LEU A 103 4.49 -16.20 14.05
N GLY A 104 4.13 -15.07 13.48
CA GLY A 104 2.91 -14.89 12.71
C GLY A 104 1.65 -14.92 13.58
N VAL A 105 0.50 -14.87 12.92
CA VAL A 105 -0.83 -14.97 13.54
C VAL A 105 -1.51 -16.21 13.01
N CYS A 106 -2.08 -17.00 13.92
CA CYS A 106 -2.88 -18.17 13.53
C CYS A 106 -4.23 -17.71 12.97
N ALA A 107 -4.43 -17.88 11.67
CA ALA A 107 -5.73 -17.69 11.02
C ALA A 107 -6.45 -19.02 10.87
N ASP A 108 -7.66 -19.16 11.43
CA ASP A 108 -8.48 -20.35 11.22
C ASP A 108 -9.19 -20.26 9.85
N GLY A 109 -8.65 -21.00 8.88
CA GLY A 109 -9.19 -21.05 7.53
C GLY A 109 -10.63 -21.57 7.46
N ARG A 110 -11.08 -22.36 8.44
CA ARG A 110 -12.45 -22.87 8.49
C ARG A 110 -13.44 -21.74 8.75
N VAL A 111 -13.11 -20.84 9.67
CA VAL A 111 -13.95 -19.66 9.95
C VAL A 111 -14.12 -18.81 8.71
N LEU A 112 -13.02 -18.58 7.97
CA LEU A 112 -13.07 -17.82 6.71
C LEU A 112 -13.90 -18.53 5.64
N THR A 113 -13.79 -19.84 5.53
CA THR A 113 -14.59 -20.64 4.60
C THR A 113 -16.08 -20.60 4.95
N ASP A 114 -16.43 -20.73 6.22
CA ASP A 114 -17.81 -20.67 6.68
C ASP A 114 -18.42 -19.28 6.47
N MET A 115 -17.67 -18.21 6.74
CA MET A 115 -18.07 -16.84 6.45
C MET A 115 -18.28 -16.63 4.94
N SER A 116 -17.36 -17.11 4.11
CA SER A 116 -17.47 -17.04 2.64
C SER A 116 -18.72 -17.74 2.16
N ALA A 117 -18.97 -18.97 2.64
CA ALA A 117 -20.16 -19.74 2.27
C ALA A 117 -21.47 -19.03 2.71
N SER A 118 -21.49 -18.42 3.89
CA SER A 118 -22.66 -17.69 4.37
C SER A 118 -22.97 -16.42 3.55
N LEU A 119 -21.91 -15.72 3.09
CA LEU A 119 -22.05 -14.52 2.28
C LEU A 119 -22.41 -14.81 0.82
N GLN A 120 -21.93 -15.94 0.27
CA GLN A 120 -22.13 -16.27 -1.13
C GLN A 120 -23.60 -16.32 -1.55
N GLY A 121 -24.45 -16.94 -0.72
CA GLY A 121 -25.90 -17.00 -1.00
C GLY A 121 -26.55 -15.61 -1.04
N THR A 122 -26.13 -14.71 -0.17
CA THR A 122 -26.60 -13.31 -0.16
C THR A 122 -26.14 -12.57 -1.39
N ILE A 123 -24.85 -12.69 -1.77
CA ILE A 123 -24.28 -12.06 -2.96
C ILE A 123 -25.00 -12.55 -4.23
N GLU A 124 -25.18 -13.86 -4.41
CA GLU A 124 -25.91 -14.44 -5.54
C GLU A 124 -27.37 -13.97 -5.61
N GLY A 125 -28.01 -13.78 -4.46
CA GLY A 125 -29.35 -13.21 -4.37
C GLY A 125 -29.36 -11.74 -4.84
N LEU A 126 -28.43 -10.93 -4.36
CA LEU A 126 -28.29 -9.53 -4.74
C LEU A 126 -27.98 -9.38 -6.24
N GLU A 127 -27.10 -10.21 -6.80
CA GLU A 127 -26.80 -10.21 -8.24
C GLU A 127 -28.05 -10.44 -9.10
N LYS A 128 -28.86 -11.46 -8.74
CA LYS A 128 -30.12 -11.76 -9.46
C LYS A 128 -31.09 -10.58 -9.38
N ASP A 129 -31.23 -9.99 -8.19
CA ASP A 129 -32.10 -8.85 -8.00
C ASP A 129 -31.63 -7.62 -8.81
N ILE A 130 -30.34 -7.35 -8.81
CA ILE A 130 -29.73 -6.24 -9.56
C ILE A 130 -29.94 -6.45 -11.06
N TYR A 131 -29.70 -7.65 -11.60
CA TYR A 131 -29.90 -7.95 -13.02
C TYR A 131 -31.38 -7.88 -13.42
N ALA A 132 -32.28 -8.34 -12.54
CA ALA A 132 -33.72 -8.22 -12.78
C ALA A 132 -34.16 -6.75 -12.85
N LEU A 133 -33.64 -5.89 -11.97
CA LEU A 133 -33.94 -4.45 -11.97
C LEU A 133 -33.29 -3.71 -13.15
N ALA A 134 -32.08 -4.09 -13.52
CA ALA A 134 -31.37 -3.51 -14.66
C ALA A 134 -31.94 -3.97 -16.03
N GLY A 135 -32.60 -5.12 -16.06
CA GLY A 135 -33.13 -5.74 -17.28
C GLY A 135 -32.08 -6.50 -18.11
N GLU A 136 -30.84 -6.60 -17.63
CA GLU A 136 -29.74 -7.31 -18.29
C GLU A 136 -28.63 -7.69 -17.29
N GLU A 137 -27.81 -8.65 -17.69
CA GLU A 137 -26.60 -9.04 -16.94
C GLU A 137 -25.41 -8.13 -17.34
N PHE A 138 -24.62 -7.72 -16.36
CA PHE A 138 -23.42 -6.90 -16.56
C PHE A 138 -22.43 -7.13 -15.40
N ASN A 139 -21.19 -6.69 -15.53
CA ASN A 139 -20.25 -6.79 -14.41
C ASN A 139 -20.50 -5.65 -13.41
N ILE A 140 -21.17 -5.98 -12.28
CA ILE A 140 -21.51 -5.05 -11.20
C ILE A 140 -20.24 -4.42 -10.60
N ASN A 141 -19.13 -5.18 -10.54
CA ASN A 141 -17.81 -4.72 -10.06
C ASN A 141 -17.07 -3.83 -11.06
N SER A 142 -17.66 -3.53 -12.23
CA SER A 142 -17.09 -2.60 -13.20
C SER A 142 -17.75 -1.22 -13.08
N PRO A 143 -17.09 -0.20 -12.49
CA PRO A 143 -17.65 1.15 -12.40
C PRO A 143 -18.10 1.72 -13.73
N LYS A 144 -17.41 1.35 -14.83
CA LYS A 144 -17.77 1.78 -16.17
C LYS A 144 -19.09 1.19 -16.65
N GLN A 145 -19.29 -0.14 -16.49
CA GLN A 145 -20.54 -0.79 -16.89
C GLN A 145 -21.69 -0.36 -15.98
N LEU A 146 -21.46 -0.33 -14.67
CA LEU A 146 -22.43 0.15 -13.70
C LEU A 146 -22.89 1.58 -14.01
N GLY A 147 -21.96 2.48 -14.32
CA GLY A 147 -22.29 3.86 -14.69
C GLY A 147 -23.15 3.95 -15.96
N VAL A 148 -22.88 3.13 -16.98
CA VAL A 148 -23.71 3.06 -18.20
C VAL A 148 -25.13 2.57 -17.87
N ILE A 149 -25.26 1.51 -17.07
CA ILE A 149 -26.57 0.98 -16.66
C ILE A 149 -27.38 2.06 -15.93
N LEU A 150 -26.81 2.62 -14.86
CA LEU A 150 -27.54 3.55 -13.99
C LEU A 150 -27.89 4.88 -14.69
N PHE A 151 -26.94 5.47 -15.42
CA PHE A 151 -27.08 6.85 -15.91
C PHE A 151 -27.45 6.95 -17.40
N GLU A 152 -27.15 5.96 -18.24
CA GLU A 152 -27.51 6.01 -19.65
C GLU A 152 -28.80 5.20 -19.95
N LYS A 153 -28.92 3.99 -19.39
CA LYS A 153 -30.06 3.11 -19.63
C LYS A 153 -31.24 3.41 -18.70
N MET A 154 -31.01 3.41 -17.39
CA MET A 154 -32.03 3.70 -16.39
C MET A 154 -32.29 5.21 -16.22
N LYS A 155 -31.38 6.07 -16.71
CA LYS A 155 -31.49 7.55 -16.69
C LYS A 155 -31.69 8.14 -15.28
N LEU A 156 -31.00 7.56 -14.29
CA LEU A 156 -31.07 8.09 -12.93
C LEU A 156 -30.49 9.51 -12.85
N PRO A 157 -31.02 10.38 -11.95
CA PRO A 157 -30.57 11.75 -11.83
C PRO A 157 -29.16 11.85 -11.21
N PHE A 158 -28.58 13.06 -11.13
CA PHE A 158 -27.31 13.38 -10.46
C PHE A 158 -26.06 12.68 -11.04
N ALA A 159 -26.06 12.34 -12.32
CA ALA A 159 -24.89 11.75 -12.97
C ALA A 159 -23.67 12.68 -12.90
N LYS A 160 -22.65 12.33 -12.11
CA LYS A 160 -21.37 13.03 -12.07
C LYS A 160 -20.40 12.40 -13.06
N LYS A 161 -20.06 13.13 -14.13
CA LYS A 161 -19.06 12.68 -15.10
C LYS A 161 -17.64 12.91 -14.59
N THR A 162 -16.79 11.93 -14.83
CA THR A 162 -15.34 11.97 -14.60
C THR A 162 -14.62 11.86 -15.94
N LYS A 163 -13.31 11.98 -15.97
CA LYS A 163 -12.49 11.80 -17.20
C LYS A 163 -12.67 10.41 -17.83
N THR A 164 -13.03 9.40 -17.04
CA THR A 164 -13.11 7.99 -17.45
C THR A 164 -14.55 7.44 -17.53
N GLY A 165 -15.57 8.27 -17.28
CA GLY A 165 -16.99 7.86 -17.29
C GLY A 165 -17.79 8.47 -16.15
N TYR A 166 -18.85 7.78 -15.73
CA TYR A 166 -19.67 8.20 -14.61
C TYR A 166 -19.06 7.76 -13.27
N SER A 167 -19.18 8.59 -12.24
CA SER A 167 -18.78 8.21 -10.88
C SER A 167 -19.86 7.35 -10.24
N THR A 168 -19.48 6.17 -9.78
CA THR A 168 -20.33 5.22 -9.06
C THR A 168 -19.81 4.96 -7.64
N SER A 169 -19.19 6.01 -7.02
CA SER A 169 -18.74 5.91 -5.63
C SER A 169 -19.92 5.78 -4.67
N ALA A 170 -19.70 5.12 -3.53
CA ALA A 170 -20.71 4.93 -2.50
C ALA A 170 -21.43 6.23 -2.11
N ASP A 171 -20.69 7.35 -1.99
CA ASP A 171 -21.27 8.68 -1.67
C ASP A 171 -22.26 9.18 -2.73
N ILE A 172 -22.05 8.83 -4.00
CA ILE A 172 -22.95 9.22 -5.08
C ILE A 172 -24.17 8.30 -5.12
N LEU A 173 -23.93 6.98 -4.98
CA LEU A 173 -25.00 6.00 -4.91
C LEU A 173 -25.90 6.21 -3.70
N ASP A 174 -25.34 6.58 -2.56
CA ASP A 174 -26.13 6.84 -1.35
C ASP A 174 -27.13 8.02 -1.52
N LYS A 175 -26.76 9.05 -2.28
CA LYS A 175 -27.67 10.15 -2.65
C LYS A 175 -28.82 9.72 -3.56
N LEU A 176 -28.66 8.59 -4.26
CA LEU A 176 -29.66 8.02 -5.16
C LEU A 176 -30.49 6.93 -4.50
N ARG A 177 -30.28 6.64 -3.21
CA ARG A 177 -30.89 5.52 -2.48
C ARG A 177 -32.42 5.50 -2.57
N SER A 178 -33.06 6.68 -2.66
CA SER A 178 -34.52 6.82 -2.78
C SER A 178 -35.05 6.89 -4.21
N GLU A 179 -34.18 6.98 -5.19
CA GLU A 179 -34.58 7.20 -6.59
C GLU A 179 -34.97 5.89 -7.31
N ASP A 180 -34.31 4.78 -6.97
CA ASP A 180 -34.56 3.48 -7.58
C ASP A 180 -34.19 2.33 -6.65
N PRO A 181 -34.98 1.23 -6.60
CA PRO A 181 -34.73 0.08 -5.74
C PRO A 181 -33.43 -0.68 -6.08
N ILE A 182 -32.82 -0.47 -7.23
CA ILE A 182 -31.51 -1.07 -7.59
C ILE A 182 -30.38 -0.52 -6.73
N ILE A 183 -30.47 0.75 -6.30
CA ILE A 183 -29.38 1.43 -5.58
C ILE A 183 -29.08 0.81 -4.21
N PRO A 184 -30.10 0.57 -3.34
CA PRO A 184 -29.86 -0.14 -2.09
C PRO A 184 -29.22 -1.52 -2.30
N LYS A 185 -29.62 -2.25 -3.35
CA LYS A 185 -29.07 -3.57 -3.67
C LYS A 185 -27.60 -3.51 -4.08
N ILE A 186 -27.22 -2.50 -4.88
CA ILE A 186 -25.83 -2.28 -5.29
C ILE A 186 -24.97 -1.86 -4.09
N LEU A 187 -25.50 -1.06 -3.17
CA LEU A 187 -24.79 -0.64 -1.97
C LEU A 187 -24.61 -1.77 -0.96
N GLU A 188 -25.48 -2.76 -0.98
CA GLU A 188 -25.39 -3.95 -0.12
C GLU A 188 -24.48 -5.02 -0.73
N TYR A 189 -24.46 -5.14 -2.07
CA TYR A 189 -23.55 -6.02 -2.84
C TYR A 189 -22.09 -5.60 -2.69
#